data_6b3707aa568e0ca46c82e9ad53084bf6
#
_entry.id   6b3707aa568e0ca46c82e9ad53084bf6
#
_cell.length_a   1.000
_cell.length_b   1.000
_cell.length_c   1.000
_cell.angle_alpha   90.00
_cell.angle_beta   90.00
_cell.angle_gamma   90.00
#
_symmetry.space_group_name_H-M   'P 1'
#
loop_
_entity.id
_entity.type
_entity.pdbx_description
1 polymer ?
#
loop_
_entity_poly.entity_id
_entity_poly.type
_entity_poly.pdbx_seq_one_letter_code
_entity_poly.pdbx_strand_id
1 'polypeptide(L)' 'MKNQGIFENVRETLPPIISRDHVSEILGGVISTKTLANLDSEGKGPKRMRIGRKIVYRTEDLLEWLATRTIILN' A
#
# COMPACT_ATOMS: atom_id res chain seq x y z
N MET A 1 -19.00 -8.75 3.78
CA MET A 1 -17.74 -8.94 4.49
C MET A 1 -16.84 -7.72 4.31
N LYS A 2 -16.24 -7.28 5.39
CA LYS A 2 -15.31 -6.15 5.31
C LYS A 2 -13.95 -6.66 4.89
N ASN A 3 -13.27 -5.93 4.00
CA ASN A 3 -11.96 -6.34 3.50
C ASN A 3 -10.82 -6.01 4.46
N GLN A 4 -11.06 -5.25 5.50
CA GLN A 4 -10.01 -4.78 6.40
C GLN A 4 -9.25 -5.89 7.11
N GLY A 5 -9.90 -6.99 7.45
CA GLY A 5 -9.28 -8.09 8.18
C GLY A 5 -8.41 -9.01 7.33
N ILE A 6 -8.49 -8.92 6.01
CA ILE A 6 -7.77 -9.86 5.15
C ILE A 6 -6.26 -9.66 5.18
N PHE A 7 -5.79 -8.49 5.64
CA PHE A 7 -4.36 -8.18 5.71
C PHE A 7 -3.78 -8.22 7.13
N GLU A 8 -4.54 -8.68 8.12
CA GLU A 8 -4.04 -8.63 9.49
C GLU A 8 -2.79 -9.46 9.73
N ASN A 9 -2.74 -10.65 9.17
CA ASN A 9 -1.56 -11.51 9.31
C ASN A 9 -0.37 -10.95 8.54
N VAL A 10 -0.64 -10.34 7.40
CA VAL A 10 0.39 -9.73 6.55
C VAL A 10 1.05 -8.56 7.26
N ARG A 11 0.26 -7.77 7.97
CA ARG A 11 0.72 -6.59 8.68
C ARG A 11 1.83 -6.89 9.67
N GLU A 12 1.78 -8.03 10.32
CA GLU A 12 2.77 -8.41 11.33
C GLU A 12 4.12 -8.75 10.72
N THR A 13 4.16 -9.06 9.44
CA THR A 13 5.39 -9.46 8.75
C THR A 13 6.04 -8.31 7.99
N LEU A 14 5.40 -7.15 7.95
CA LEU A 14 5.88 -6.00 7.18
C LEU A 14 6.53 -4.95 8.08
N PRO A 15 7.50 -4.19 7.55
CA PRO A 15 8.05 -3.09 8.31
C PRO A 15 6.97 -2.02 8.52
N PRO A 16 7.10 -1.18 9.55
CA PRO A 16 6.08 -0.17 9.85
C PRO A 16 5.97 0.94 8.81
N ILE A 17 7.02 1.17 8.04
CA ILE A 17 7.07 2.20 6.99
C ILE A 17 7.67 1.57 5.75
N ILE A 18 7.06 1.82 4.59
CA ILE A 18 7.52 1.26 3.32
C ILE A 18 7.66 2.39 2.32
N SER A 19 8.81 2.47 1.66
CA SER A 19 8.98 3.47 0.60
C SER A 19 8.22 3.03 -0.65
N ARG A 20 7.73 4.02 -1.42
CA ARG A 20 6.99 3.72 -2.64
C ARG A 20 7.79 2.85 -3.59
N ASP A 21 9.09 3.04 -3.65
CA ASP A 21 9.96 2.27 -4.54
C ASP A 21 10.00 0.78 -4.20
N HIS A 22 9.69 0.42 -2.97
CA HIS A 22 9.75 -0.97 -2.51
C HIS A 22 8.40 -1.64 -2.36
N VAL A 23 7.30 -0.90 -2.53
CA VAL A 23 5.95 -1.46 -2.34
C VAL A 23 5.71 -2.64 -3.26
N SER A 24 6.05 -2.50 -4.54
CA SER A 24 5.81 -3.57 -5.51
C SER A 24 6.50 -4.87 -5.10
N GLU A 25 7.76 -4.78 -4.72
CA GLU A 25 8.55 -5.95 -4.33
C GLU A 25 7.99 -6.59 -3.06
N ILE A 26 7.72 -5.78 -2.06
CA ILE A 26 7.23 -6.26 -0.78
C ILE A 26 5.85 -6.91 -0.91
N LEU A 27 5.01 -6.40 -1.80
CA LEU A 27 3.66 -6.93 -2.01
C LEU A 27 3.58 -7.94 -3.15
N GLY A 28 4.71 -8.48 -3.58
CA GLY A 28 4.71 -9.53 -4.59
C GLY A 28 4.26 -9.10 -5.97
N GLY A 29 4.46 -7.83 -6.32
CA GLY A 29 4.12 -7.35 -7.65
C GLY A 29 2.65 -7.00 -7.87
N VAL A 30 1.87 -6.93 -6.80
CA VAL A 30 0.43 -6.64 -6.89
C VAL A 30 0.16 -5.27 -7.50
N ILE A 31 1.04 -4.32 -7.26
CA ILE A 31 0.91 -2.97 -7.81
C ILE A 31 2.31 -2.45 -8.14
N SER A 32 2.46 -1.84 -9.33
CA SER A 32 3.76 -1.32 -9.73
C SER A 32 4.00 0.05 -9.11
N THR A 33 5.28 0.40 -8.98
CA THR A 33 5.69 1.72 -8.50
C THR A 33 5.11 2.82 -9.37
N LYS A 34 5.12 2.63 -10.68
CA LYS A 34 4.58 3.62 -11.62
C LYS A 34 3.09 3.84 -11.42
N THR A 35 2.33 2.75 -11.28
CA THR A 35 0.89 2.84 -11.07
C THR A 35 0.60 3.58 -9.76
N LEU A 36 1.34 3.24 -8.71
CA LEU A 36 1.16 3.86 -7.41
C LEU A 36 1.49 5.35 -7.46
N ALA A 37 2.56 5.72 -8.18
CA ALA A 37 2.93 7.13 -8.34
C ALA A 37 1.84 7.89 -9.10
N ASN A 38 1.26 7.28 -10.14
CA ASN A 38 0.18 7.90 -10.88
C ASN A 38 -1.06 8.11 -10.02
N LEU A 39 -1.42 7.11 -9.22
CA LEU A 39 -2.55 7.22 -8.30
C LEU A 39 -2.31 8.30 -7.25
N ASP A 40 -1.09 8.38 -6.74
CA ASP A 40 -0.73 9.42 -5.77
C ASP A 40 -0.90 10.82 -6.37
N SER A 41 -0.44 11.00 -7.61
CA SER A 41 -0.56 12.30 -8.28
C SER A 41 -2.01 12.69 -8.55
N GLU A 42 -2.89 11.70 -8.67
CA GLU A 42 -4.32 11.92 -8.88
C GLU A 42 -5.10 12.06 -7.57
N GLY A 43 -4.41 11.94 -6.44
CA GLY A 43 -5.07 11.99 -5.14
C GLY A 43 -5.86 10.74 -4.80
N LYS A 44 -5.56 9.62 -5.47
CA LYS A 44 -6.30 8.36 -5.31
C LYS A 44 -5.50 7.27 -4.62
N GLY A 45 -4.27 7.55 -4.23
CA GLY A 45 -3.42 6.59 -3.54
C GLY A 45 -3.63 6.60 -2.04
N PRO A 46 -2.83 5.80 -1.31
CA PRO A 46 -2.88 5.81 0.15
C PRO A 46 -2.31 7.09 0.72
N LYS A 47 -2.51 7.32 2.00
CA LYS A 47 -1.88 8.44 2.69
C LYS A 47 -0.38 8.31 2.54
N ARG A 48 0.28 9.38 2.15
CA ARG A 48 1.71 9.36 1.92
C ARG A 48 2.43 10.41 2.74
N MET A 49 3.70 10.16 2.96
CA MET A 49 4.60 11.08 3.62
C MET A 49 5.86 11.18 2.77
N ARG A 50 6.61 12.23 2.99
CA ARG A 50 7.91 12.36 2.36
C ARG A 50 8.98 12.43 3.43
N ILE A 51 9.98 11.58 3.30
CA ILE A 51 11.15 11.60 4.16
C ILE A 51 12.35 11.87 3.25
N GLY A 52 12.91 13.09 3.35
CA GLY A 52 13.94 13.50 2.41
C GLY A 52 13.36 13.55 1.01
N ARG A 53 13.87 12.73 0.11
CA ARG A 53 13.40 12.65 -1.28
C ARG A 53 12.49 11.45 -1.52
N LYS A 54 12.25 10.64 -0.50
CA LYS A 54 11.48 9.42 -0.67
C LYS A 54 10.03 9.63 -0.26
N ILE A 55 9.13 9.13 -1.09
CA ILE A 55 7.74 9.03 -0.71
C ILE A 55 7.57 7.70 0.02
N VAL A 56 6.95 7.75 1.17
CA VAL A 56 6.76 6.58 2.01
C VAL A 56 5.32 6.50 2.50
N TYR A 57 4.92 5.31 2.90
CA TYR A 57 3.61 5.07 3.48
C TYR A 57 3.78 4.38 4.82
N ARG A 58 2.93 4.70 5.78
CA ARG A 58 2.82 3.85 6.95
C ARG A 58 2.15 2.58 6.47
N THR A 59 2.66 1.44 6.92
CA THR A 59 2.12 0.14 6.50
C THR A 59 0.62 0.02 6.77
N GLU A 60 0.15 0.54 7.91
CA GLU A 60 -1.28 0.56 8.20
C GLU A 60 -2.09 1.26 7.13
N ASP A 61 -1.63 2.44 6.71
CA ASP A 61 -2.34 3.24 5.72
C ASP A 61 -2.32 2.55 4.36
N LEU A 62 -1.20 1.95 4.00
CA LEU A 62 -1.08 1.23 2.75
C LEU A 62 -2.04 0.04 2.70
N LEU A 63 -2.07 -0.76 3.76
CA LEU A 63 -2.92 -1.94 3.80
C LEU A 63 -4.40 -1.57 3.85
N GLU A 64 -4.74 -0.52 4.56
CA GLU A 64 -6.12 -0.03 4.59
C GLU A 64 -6.57 0.41 3.21
N TRP A 65 -5.71 1.13 2.49
CA TRP A 65 -6.00 1.56 1.13
C TRP A 65 -6.16 0.36 0.19
N LEU A 66 -5.27 -0.63 0.29
CA LEU A 66 -5.36 -1.84 -0.51
C LEU A 66 -6.69 -2.57 -0.24
N ALA A 67 -7.10 -2.62 1.01
CA ALA A 67 -8.35 -3.28 1.37
C ALA A 67 -9.55 -2.64 0.67
N THR A 68 -9.53 -1.31 0.50
CA THR A 68 -10.62 -0.62 -0.19
C THR A 68 -10.69 -0.96 -1.67
N ARG A 69 -9.58 -1.46 -2.23
CA ARG A 69 -9.49 -1.79 -3.65
C ARG A 69 -9.56 -3.30 -3.90
N THR A 70 -9.72 -4.07 -2.86
CA THR A 70 -9.73 -5.53 -2.94
C THR A 70 -11.16 -6.03 -3.16
N ILE A 71 -11.31 -6.93 -4.12
CA ILE A 71 -12.57 -7.62 -4.39
C ILE A 71 -12.31 -9.10 -4.17
N ILE A 72 -13.09 -9.72 -3.30
CA ILE A 72 -12.96 -11.15 -3.03
C ILE A 72 -13.76 -11.90 -4.08
N LEU A 73 -13.07 -12.74 -4.83
CA LEU A 73 -13.67 -13.54 -5.88
C LEU A 73 -13.77 -14.99 -5.40
N ASN A 74 -14.91 -15.62 -5.64
CA ASN A 74 -15.11 -17.03 -5.27
C ASN A 74 -15.41 -17.84 -6.48
#